data_a92c37b4c7a8d71ff117c808859de678
#
_entry.id   a92c37b4c7a8d71ff117c808859de678
#
_cell.length_a   1.000
_cell.length_b   1.000
_cell.length_c   1.000
_cell.angle_alpha   90.00
_cell.angle_beta   90.00
_cell.angle_gamma   90.00
#
_symmetry.space_group_name_H-M   'P 1'
#
loop_
_entity.id
_entity.type
_entity.pdbx_description
1 polymer ?
#
loop_
_entity_poly.entity_id
_entity_poly.type
_entity_poly.pdbx_seq_one_letter_code
_entity_poly.pdbx_strand_id
1 'polypeptide(L)'
;LNVPLYKNIDRYEVMLGYSDSAKDAGRLAATWALYRSQEGLVDVAKAKGVNLTLFHGRGGSVGRGGGPLALAIQSQPPGSIQGGLRVTEQGEVIQAKFGQQDIAIRSCEMYASAVLSSTLSPVSKPKEEWRATMNHLAEISVESYREIVRGHPSFVAYFRSATPEPELGTLNIGSRPARRRKSGGVESLRA
;
A
#
# COMPACT_ATOMS: atom_id res chain seq x y z
N LEU A 1 -21.10 -11.23 -6.61
CA LEU A 1 -22.27 -10.32 -6.65
C LEU A 1 -23.59 -11.02 -7.02
N ASN A 2 -23.61 -12.36 -6.98
CA ASN A 2 -24.85 -13.13 -7.19
C ASN A 2 -25.68 -13.30 -5.92
N VAL A 3 -25.24 -12.74 -4.80
CA VAL A 3 -25.98 -12.76 -3.54
C VAL A 3 -27.05 -11.67 -3.57
N PRO A 4 -28.32 -11.97 -3.32
CA PRO A 4 -29.41 -11.01 -3.43
C PRO A 4 -29.22 -9.71 -2.64
N LEU A 5 -28.55 -9.80 -1.48
CA LEU A 5 -28.26 -8.66 -0.63
C LEU A 5 -27.39 -7.57 -1.30
N TYR A 6 -26.59 -7.94 -2.30
CA TYR A 6 -25.66 -7.02 -2.98
C TYR A 6 -26.17 -6.52 -4.35
N LYS A 7 -27.34 -6.92 -4.78
CA LYS A 7 -27.87 -6.51 -6.09
C LYS A 7 -28.16 -5.01 -6.21
N ASN A 8 -28.40 -4.34 -5.09
CA ASN A 8 -28.77 -2.93 -5.04
C ASN A 8 -27.62 -2.02 -4.57
N ILE A 9 -26.40 -2.54 -4.54
CA ILE A 9 -25.23 -1.74 -4.14
C ILE A 9 -24.51 -1.27 -5.39
N ASP A 10 -24.57 0.03 -5.67
CA ASP A 10 -23.96 0.64 -6.84
C ASP A 10 -22.46 0.93 -6.66
N ARG A 11 -22.00 0.97 -5.43
CA ARG A 11 -20.62 1.34 -5.09
C ARG A 11 -19.99 0.35 -4.12
N TYR A 12 -18.82 -0.13 -4.47
CA TYR A 12 -18.01 -1.01 -3.62
C TYR A 12 -16.70 -0.34 -3.27
N GLU A 13 -16.30 -0.52 -2.03
CA GLU A 13 -14.99 -0.09 -1.56
C GLU A 13 -14.17 -1.30 -1.14
N VAL A 14 -12.94 -1.39 -1.65
CA VAL A 14 -12.00 -2.47 -1.34
C VAL A 14 -10.73 -1.89 -0.76
N MET A 15 -10.38 -2.31 0.45
CA MET A 15 -9.15 -1.90 1.10
C MET A 15 -7.96 -2.69 0.58
N LEU A 16 -6.90 -1.99 0.21
CA LEU A 16 -5.62 -2.55 -0.17
C LEU A 16 -4.66 -2.52 1.02
N GLY A 17 -4.11 -3.68 1.40
CA GLY A 17 -3.13 -3.82 2.46
C GLY A 17 -1.71 -3.60 1.94
N TYR A 18 -0.94 -2.75 2.61
CA TYR A 18 0.44 -2.42 2.22
C TYR A 18 1.48 -3.02 3.16
N SER A 19 1.36 -2.72 4.44
CA SER A 19 2.36 -3.08 5.45
C SER A 19 2.44 -4.58 5.68
N ASP A 20 1.31 -5.25 5.82
CA ASP A 20 1.26 -6.68 6.12
C ASP A 20 1.77 -7.50 4.93
N SER A 21 1.46 -7.10 3.70
CA SER A 21 1.97 -7.74 2.48
C SER A 21 3.49 -7.59 2.35
N ALA A 22 4.03 -6.41 2.63
CA ALA A 22 5.47 -6.16 2.55
C ALA A 22 6.26 -6.95 3.60
N LYS A 23 5.69 -7.17 4.79
CA LYS A 23 6.30 -7.99 5.85
C LYS A 23 6.31 -9.49 5.52
N ASP A 24 5.37 -9.94 4.71
CA ASP A 24 5.29 -11.34 4.31
C ASP A 24 6.15 -11.68 3.09
N ALA A 25 6.19 -10.78 2.11
CA ALA A 25 6.78 -11.05 0.80
C ALA A 25 7.96 -10.13 0.42
N GLY A 26 8.34 -9.20 1.28
CA GLY A 26 9.26 -8.14 0.91
C GLY A 26 8.59 -7.03 0.08
N ARG A 27 9.25 -5.89 0.01
CA ARG A 27 8.65 -4.68 -0.57
C ARG A 27 8.38 -4.78 -2.06
N LEU A 28 9.32 -5.31 -2.85
CA LEU A 28 9.20 -5.37 -4.31
C LEU A 28 8.03 -6.25 -4.72
N ALA A 29 8.01 -7.49 -4.23
CA ALA A 29 6.95 -8.43 -4.55
C ALA A 29 5.57 -7.97 -4.06
N ALA A 30 5.49 -7.40 -2.84
CA ALA A 30 4.25 -6.85 -2.32
C ALA A 30 3.72 -5.68 -3.16
N THR A 31 4.60 -4.78 -3.63
CA THR A 31 4.20 -3.66 -4.49
C THR A 31 3.67 -4.15 -5.83
N TRP A 32 4.34 -5.13 -6.43
CA TRP A 32 3.90 -5.73 -7.68
C TRP A 32 2.58 -6.49 -7.54
N ALA A 33 2.42 -7.26 -6.48
CA ALA A 33 1.17 -7.96 -6.19
C ALA A 33 0.00 -6.97 -5.99
N LEU A 34 0.22 -5.85 -5.31
CA LEU A 34 -0.77 -4.79 -5.16
C LEU A 34 -1.17 -4.17 -6.50
N TYR A 35 -0.19 -3.92 -7.38
CA TYR A 35 -0.47 -3.40 -8.73
C TYR A 35 -1.38 -4.36 -9.50
N ARG A 36 -1.04 -5.64 -9.57
CA ARG A 36 -1.83 -6.69 -10.25
C ARG A 36 -3.22 -6.88 -9.63
N SER A 37 -3.30 -6.83 -8.31
CA SER A 37 -4.60 -6.96 -7.61
C SER A 37 -5.55 -5.83 -7.95
N GLN A 38 -5.04 -4.60 -8.07
CA GLN A 38 -5.83 -3.46 -8.49
C GLN A 38 -6.36 -3.64 -9.93
N GLU A 39 -5.51 -4.08 -10.86
CA GLU A 39 -5.94 -4.38 -12.23
C GLU A 39 -7.07 -5.40 -12.26
N GLY A 40 -6.89 -6.53 -11.56
CA GLY A 40 -7.93 -7.57 -11.49
C GLY A 40 -9.24 -7.08 -10.87
N LEU A 41 -9.18 -6.26 -9.83
CA LEU A 41 -10.37 -5.65 -9.21
C LEU A 41 -11.08 -4.69 -10.16
N VAL A 42 -10.33 -3.89 -10.91
CA VAL A 42 -10.89 -2.97 -11.92
C VAL A 42 -11.59 -3.76 -13.03
N ASP A 43 -10.97 -4.82 -13.53
CA ASP A 43 -11.55 -5.65 -14.59
C ASP A 43 -12.84 -6.34 -14.13
N VAL A 44 -12.86 -6.89 -12.92
CA VAL A 44 -14.08 -7.50 -12.34
C VAL A 44 -15.16 -6.45 -12.12
N ALA A 45 -14.83 -5.28 -11.61
CA ALA A 45 -15.79 -4.20 -11.37
C ALA A 45 -16.44 -3.74 -12.68
N LYS A 46 -15.64 -3.55 -13.74
CA LYS A 46 -16.13 -3.21 -15.08
C LYS A 46 -17.05 -4.29 -15.64
N ALA A 47 -16.65 -5.56 -15.55
CA ALA A 47 -17.44 -6.68 -16.03
C ALA A 47 -18.80 -6.83 -15.31
N LYS A 48 -18.89 -6.35 -14.07
CA LYS A 48 -20.12 -6.39 -13.26
C LYS A 48 -20.89 -5.08 -13.24
N GLY A 49 -20.41 -4.03 -13.91
CA GLY A 49 -21.07 -2.73 -13.97
C GLY A 49 -21.16 -2.03 -12.61
N VAL A 50 -20.17 -2.22 -11.72
CA VAL A 50 -20.16 -1.63 -10.39
C VAL A 50 -19.10 -0.55 -10.26
N ASN A 51 -19.39 0.49 -9.50
CA ASN A 51 -18.43 1.55 -9.17
C ASN A 51 -17.49 1.07 -8.06
N LEU A 52 -16.20 0.96 -8.38
CA LEU A 52 -15.17 0.53 -7.45
C LEU A 52 -14.38 1.73 -6.91
N THR A 53 -14.26 1.81 -5.60
CA THR A 53 -13.30 2.70 -4.94
C THR A 53 -12.24 1.85 -4.27
N LEU A 54 -10.97 2.11 -4.59
CA LEU A 54 -9.86 1.46 -3.91
C LEU A 54 -9.39 2.32 -2.74
N PHE A 55 -9.42 1.74 -1.55
CA PHE A 55 -8.94 2.38 -0.33
C PHE A 55 -7.51 1.92 -0.04
N HIS A 56 -6.57 2.83 -0.25
CA HIS A 56 -5.15 2.59 -0.03
C HIS A 56 -4.82 2.74 1.46
N GLY A 57 -4.81 1.62 2.18
CA GLY A 57 -4.38 1.54 3.57
C GLY A 57 -2.87 1.69 3.72
N ARG A 58 -2.32 2.80 3.24
CA ARG A 58 -0.90 3.09 3.33
C ARG A 58 -0.49 3.26 4.79
N GLY A 59 -0.05 2.18 5.43
CA GLY A 59 0.73 2.31 6.65
C GLY A 59 1.98 3.13 6.36
N GLY A 60 2.38 3.97 7.28
CA GLY A 60 3.44 4.97 7.27
C GLY A 60 4.60 4.99 6.28
N SER A 61 4.90 3.92 5.57
CA SER A 61 6.11 3.84 4.75
C SER A 61 5.96 4.39 3.31
N VAL A 62 4.80 4.35 2.70
CA VAL A 62 4.64 4.76 1.30
C VAL A 62 4.43 6.27 1.13
N GLY A 63 3.98 6.97 2.18
CA GLY A 63 3.94 8.43 2.22
C GLY A 63 5.09 9.08 2.99
N ARG A 64 5.88 8.31 3.73
CA ARG A 64 6.96 8.81 4.59
C ARG A 64 8.26 9.15 3.86
N GLY A 65 8.49 8.60 2.69
CA GLY A 65 9.76 8.76 1.98
C GLY A 65 9.90 10.04 1.15
N GLY A 66 8.98 11.00 1.24
CA GLY A 66 9.09 12.24 0.47
C GLY A 66 9.02 12.05 -1.04
N GLY A 67 8.62 10.89 -1.52
CA GLY A 67 8.40 10.65 -2.95
C GLY A 67 7.29 11.56 -3.47
N PRO A 68 7.39 12.04 -4.73
CA PRO A 68 6.39 12.91 -5.31
C PRO A 68 5.02 12.24 -5.28
N LEU A 69 4.10 12.78 -4.49
CA LEU A 69 2.74 12.26 -4.33
C LEU A 69 2.02 12.10 -5.66
N ALA A 70 2.19 13.07 -6.55
CA ALA A 70 1.62 13.03 -7.89
C ALA A 70 2.09 11.79 -8.67
N LEU A 71 3.38 11.46 -8.64
CA LEU A 71 3.91 10.25 -9.28
C LEU A 71 3.37 8.97 -8.64
N ALA A 72 3.21 8.94 -7.32
CA ALA A 72 2.64 7.80 -6.61
C ALA A 72 1.18 7.54 -7.02
N ILE A 73 0.41 8.58 -7.28
CA ILE A 73 -0.96 8.49 -7.78
C ILE A 73 -0.96 8.06 -9.25
N GLN A 74 -0.15 8.70 -10.09
CA GLN A 74 -0.06 8.40 -11.52
C GLN A 74 0.54 7.03 -11.83
N SER A 75 1.29 6.44 -10.90
CA SER A 75 1.83 5.08 -11.03
C SER A 75 0.82 3.97 -10.74
N GLN A 76 -0.39 4.32 -10.33
CA GLN A 76 -1.44 3.31 -10.13
C GLN A 76 -1.91 2.75 -11.49
N PRO A 77 -2.46 1.51 -11.51
CA PRO A 77 -2.95 0.92 -12.75
C PRO A 77 -4.02 1.77 -13.42
N PRO A 78 -4.04 1.84 -14.75
CA PRO A 78 -5.08 2.54 -15.48
C PRO A 78 -6.48 2.07 -15.10
N GLY A 79 -7.36 3.03 -14.77
CA GLY A 79 -8.74 2.76 -14.35
C GLY A 79 -8.90 2.42 -12.85
N SER A 80 -7.82 2.36 -12.08
CA SER A 80 -7.91 2.17 -10.63
C SER A 80 -8.28 3.47 -9.89
N ILE A 81 -8.05 4.61 -10.53
CA ILE A 81 -8.47 5.93 -10.05
C ILE A 81 -9.57 6.44 -10.98
N GLN A 82 -10.81 6.50 -10.47
CA GLN A 82 -11.99 6.94 -11.21
C GLN A 82 -12.57 8.20 -10.55
N GLY A 83 -11.93 9.34 -10.79
CA GLY A 83 -12.34 10.62 -10.20
C GLY A 83 -12.11 10.77 -8.71
N GLY A 84 -11.49 9.79 -8.06
CA GLY A 84 -11.21 9.83 -6.63
C GLY A 84 -10.11 8.86 -6.19
N LEU A 85 -9.42 9.24 -5.12
CA LEU A 85 -8.45 8.40 -4.42
C LEU A 85 -8.77 8.43 -2.93
N ARG A 86 -8.94 7.28 -2.33
CA ARG A 86 -9.04 7.15 -0.88
C ARG A 86 -7.74 6.58 -0.31
N VAL A 87 -7.14 7.32 0.61
CA VAL A 87 -5.85 6.96 1.21
C VAL A 87 -5.86 7.25 2.71
N THR A 88 -5.22 6.39 3.51
CA THR A 88 -4.95 6.68 4.91
C THR A 88 -3.71 7.57 5.01
N GLU A 89 -3.81 8.68 5.71
CA GLU A 89 -2.66 9.48 6.14
C GLU A 89 -2.37 9.24 7.62
N GLN A 90 -1.11 9.28 8.00
CA GLN A 90 -0.71 9.22 9.41
C GLN A 90 -0.87 10.60 10.06
N GLY A 91 -1.23 10.64 11.36
CA GLY A 91 -1.50 11.90 12.06
C GLY A 91 -0.35 12.91 12.00
N GLU A 92 0.88 12.44 12.13
CA GLU A 92 2.09 13.28 12.01
C GLU A 92 2.28 13.87 10.61
N VAL A 93 1.83 13.18 9.57
CA VAL A 93 1.91 13.64 8.18
C VAL A 93 0.82 14.67 7.88
N ILE A 94 -0.34 14.56 8.52
CA ILE A 94 -1.44 15.54 8.38
C ILE A 94 -0.95 16.92 8.80
N GLN A 95 -0.27 17.03 9.95
CA GLN A 95 0.29 18.31 10.41
C GLN A 95 1.28 18.91 9.39
N ALA A 96 2.16 18.06 8.82
CA ALA A 96 3.15 18.51 7.86
C ALA A 96 2.53 18.97 6.52
N LYS A 97 1.46 18.30 6.07
CA LYS A 97 0.84 18.57 4.76
C LYS A 97 -0.27 19.61 4.81
N PHE A 98 -0.95 19.77 5.95
CA PHE A 98 -2.18 20.56 6.07
C PHE A 98 -2.15 21.54 7.25
N GLY A 99 -1.08 21.57 8.04
CA GLY A 99 -0.98 22.43 9.22
C GLY A 99 -0.79 23.91 8.93
N GLN A 100 -0.32 24.27 7.73
CA GLN A 100 -0.22 25.65 7.26
C GLN A 100 -1.03 25.82 5.98
N GLN A 101 -1.73 26.96 5.84
CA GLN A 101 -2.68 27.20 4.77
C GLN A 101 -2.06 27.05 3.37
N ASP A 102 -0.91 27.70 3.11
CA ASP A 102 -0.28 27.66 1.79
C ASP A 102 0.20 26.24 1.42
N ILE A 103 0.72 25.51 2.40
CA ILE A 103 1.14 24.11 2.22
C ILE A 103 -0.09 23.23 1.99
N ALA A 104 -1.20 23.48 2.70
CA ALA A 104 -2.44 22.74 2.54
C ALA A 104 -3.03 22.94 1.14
N ILE A 105 -3.11 24.18 0.67
CA ILE A 105 -3.58 24.51 -0.68
C ILE A 105 -2.72 23.78 -1.71
N ARG A 106 -1.40 23.89 -1.61
CA ARG A 106 -0.48 23.22 -2.53
C ARG A 106 -0.63 21.69 -2.50
N SER A 107 -0.82 21.12 -1.32
CA SER A 107 -1.07 19.69 -1.17
C SER A 107 -2.38 19.28 -1.86
N CYS A 108 -3.46 20.02 -1.67
CA CYS A 108 -4.74 19.76 -2.33
C CYS A 108 -4.65 19.90 -3.86
N GLU A 109 -3.97 20.93 -4.37
CA GLU A 109 -3.74 21.11 -5.81
C GLU A 109 -2.98 19.92 -6.41
N MET A 110 -1.93 19.44 -5.75
CA MET A 110 -1.17 18.28 -6.21
C MET A 110 -2.02 17.01 -6.22
N TYR A 111 -2.84 16.76 -5.20
CA TYR A 111 -3.77 15.64 -5.18
C TYR A 111 -4.81 15.73 -6.28
N ALA A 112 -5.47 16.88 -6.40
CA ALA A 112 -6.51 17.10 -7.40
C ALA A 112 -5.95 16.94 -8.84
N SER A 113 -4.82 17.56 -9.12
CA SER A 113 -4.15 17.48 -10.43
C SER A 113 -3.76 16.05 -10.77
N ALA A 114 -3.17 15.30 -9.82
CA ALA A 114 -2.76 13.92 -10.06
C ALA A 114 -3.95 12.98 -10.29
N VAL A 115 -5.04 13.13 -9.51
CA VAL A 115 -6.28 12.37 -9.69
C VAL A 115 -6.94 12.69 -11.02
N LEU A 116 -7.04 13.95 -11.39
CA LEU A 116 -7.60 14.39 -12.68
C LEU A 116 -6.77 13.83 -13.84
N SER A 117 -5.45 13.97 -13.79
CA SER A 117 -4.55 13.43 -14.82
C SER A 117 -4.68 11.91 -14.96
N SER A 118 -4.72 11.18 -13.84
CA SER A 118 -4.87 9.72 -13.86
C SER A 118 -6.23 9.26 -14.36
N THR A 119 -7.27 10.09 -14.21
CA THR A 119 -8.63 9.78 -14.66
C THR A 119 -8.81 10.10 -16.15
N LEU A 120 -8.37 11.29 -16.57
CA LEU A 120 -8.61 11.81 -17.92
C LEU A 120 -7.55 11.36 -18.94
N SER A 121 -6.33 11.20 -18.49
CA SER A 121 -5.20 10.80 -19.33
C SER A 121 -4.32 9.79 -18.59
N PRO A 122 -4.84 8.57 -18.36
CA PRO A 122 -4.09 7.53 -17.65
C PRO A 122 -2.82 7.18 -18.42
N VAL A 123 -1.75 6.88 -17.68
CA VAL A 123 -0.53 6.33 -18.25
C VAL A 123 -0.81 5.03 -19.02
N SER A 124 0.03 4.72 -19.99
CA SER A 124 -0.10 3.50 -20.79
C SER A 124 -0.06 2.24 -19.92
N LYS A 125 -0.82 1.23 -20.33
CA LYS A 125 -0.76 -0.09 -19.70
C LYS A 125 0.67 -0.66 -19.85
N PRO A 126 1.17 -1.37 -18.83
CA PRO A 126 2.45 -2.07 -18.94
C PRO A 126 2.43 -3.06 -20.10
N LYS A 127 3.54 -3.15 -20.84
CA LYS A 127 3.73 -4.16 -21.86
C LYS A 127 3.82 -5.56 -21.23
N GLU A 128 3.45 -6.59 -21.97
CA GLU A 128 3.47 -7.96 -21.45
C GLU A 128 4.89 -8.44 -21.09
N GLU A 129 5.88 -8.03 -21.87
CA GLU A 129 7.29 -8.29 -21.56
C GLU A 129 7.73 -7.71 -20.20
N TRP A 130 7.24 -6.51 -19.85
CA TRP A 130 7.51 -5.90 -18.54
C TRP A 130 6.82 -6.64 -17.41
N ARG A 131 5.61 -7.16 -17.65
CA ARG A 131 4.87 -7.97 -16.67
C ARG A 131 5.59 -9.27 -16.39
N ALA A 132 6.07 -9.96 -17.45
CA ALA A 132 6.84 -11.19 -17.31
C ALA A 132 8.12 -10.95 -16.49
N THR A 133 8.85 -9.88 -16.80
CA THR A 133 10.05 -9.48 -16.05
C THR A 133 9.72 -9.17 -14.58
N MET A 134 8.67 -8.40 -14.32
CA MET A 134 8.27 -8.08 -12.94
C MET A 134 7.76 -9.29 -12.16
N ASN A 135 7.08 -10.24 -12.80
CA ASN A 135 6.71 -11.50 -12.16
C ASN A 135 7.96 -12.27 -11.71
N HIS A 136 8.93 -12.43 -12.59
CA HIS A 136 10.17 -13.13 -12.28
C HIS A 136 10.97 -12.44 -11.17
N LEU A 137 11.10 -11.11 -11.23
CA LEU A 137 11.76 -10.34 -10.18
C LEU A 137 11.03 -10.47 -8.83
N ALA A 138 9.70 -10.49 -8.85
CA ALA A 138 8.91 -10.65 -7.64
C ALA A 138 9.11 -12.03 -7.01
N GLU A 139 9.16 -13.11 -7.81
CA GLU A 139 9.44 -14.47 -7.36
C GLU A 139 10.80 -14.56 -6.67
N ILE A 140 11.87 -14.13 -7.34
CA ILE A 140 13.23 -14.11 -6.76
C ILE A 140 13.27 -13.26 -5.47
N SER A 141 12.59 -12.12 -5.48
CA SER A 141 12.55 -11.23 -4.31
C SER A 141 11.86 -11.87 -3.10
N VAL A 142 10.77 -12.61 -3.30
CA VAL A 142 10.08 -13.33 -2.22
C VAL A 142 10.98 -14.41 -1.64
N GLU A 143 11.61 -15.21 -2.49
CA GLU A 143 12.51 -16.28 -2.07
C GLU A 143 13.65 -15.73 -1.22
N SER A 144 14.38 -14.75 -1.74
CA SER A 144 15.51 -14.13 -1.03
C SER A 144 15.08 -13.46 0.28
N TYR A 145 13.93 -12.76 0.29
CA TYR A 145 13.42 -12.14 1.50
C TYR A 145 13.05 -13.17 2.56
N ARG A 146 12.34 -14.23 2.17
CA ARG A 146 11.89 -15.27 3.09
C ARG A 146 13.03 -16.14 3.60
N GLU A 147 14.02 -16.40 2.78
CA GLU A 147 15.24 -17.10 3.21
C GLU A 147 15.90 -16.39 4.40
N ILE A 148 16.03 -15.07 4.34
CA ILE A 148 16.62 -14.27 5.42
C ILE A 148 15.66 -14.17 6.61
N VAL A 149 14.44 -13.70 6.40
CA VAL A 149 13.54 -13.29 7.49
C VAL A 149 12.90 -14.49 8.19
N ARG A 150 12.59 -15.55 7.44
CA ARG A 150 11.90 -16.73 7.96
C ARG A 150 12.79 -17.97 8.03
N GLY A 151 13.72 -18.11 7.09
CA GLY A 151 14.59 -19.28 6.97
C GLY A 151 15.82 -19.20 7.85
N HIS A 152 16.37 -18.02 8.08
CA HIS A 152 17.60 -17.89 8.85
C HIS A 152 17.36 -18.04 10.37
N PRO A 153 17.91 -19.06 11.03
CA PRO A 153 17.59 -19.38 12.42
C PRO A 153 17.98 -18.28 13.42
N SER A 154 19.00 -17.49 13.11
CA SER A 154 19.47 -16.39 13.96
C SER A 154 18.80 -15.04 13.67
N PHE A 155 17.89 -14.95 12.69
CA PHE A 155 17.31 -13.66 12.30
C PHE A 155 16.61 -12.95 13.46
N VAL A 156 15.75 -13.66 14.20
CA VAL A 156 15.00 -13.07 15.31
C VAL A 156 15.93 -12.59 16.42
N ALA A 157 16.95 -13.37 16.75
CA ALA A 157 17.94 -13.00 17.75
C ALA A 157 18.74 -11.76 17.33
N TYR A 158 19.18 -11.74 16.08
CA TYR A 158 19.85 -10.56 15.50
C TYR A 158 18.96 -9.34 15.52
N PHE A 159 17.74 -9.46 15.03
CA PHE A 159 16.79 -8.34 14.98
C PHE A 159 16.57 -7.71 16.36
N ARG A 160 16.37 -8.55 17.38
CA ARG A 160 16.16 -8.07 18.76
C ARG A 160 17.38 -7.45 19.40
N SER A 161 18.57 -7.90 19.05
CA SER A 161 19.80 -7.30 19.55
C SER A 161 20.20 -6.01 18.83
N ALA A 162 19.84 -5.91 17.55
CA ALA A 162 20.19 -4.77 16.70
C ALA A 162 19.11 -3.66 16.66
N THR A 163 17.90 -3.94 17.16
CA THR A 163 16.77 -3.00 17.13
C THR A 163 16.37 -2.65 18.57
N PRO A 164 16.19 -1.38 18.91
CA PRO A 164 15.74 -0.94 20.25
C PRO A 164 14.22 -1.21 20.42
N GLU A 165 13.80 -2.47 20.22
CA GLU A 165 12.39 -2.89 20.27
C GLU A 165 11.73 -2.58 21.64
N PRO A 166 12.41 -2.81 22.80
CA PRO A 166 11.83 -2.49 24.11
C PRO A 166 11.57 -0.99 24.27
N GLU A 167 12.51 -0.15 23.83
CA GLU A 167 12.40 1.31 23.91
C GLU A 167 11.30 1.83 23.00
N LEU A 168 11.24 1.34 21.76
CA LEU A 168 10.16 1.66 20.82
C LEU A 168 8.78 1.23 21.33
N GLY A 169 8.73 0.14 22.09
CA GLY A 169 7.49 -0.38 22.69
C GLY A 169 6.89 0.52 23.76
N THR A 170 7.67 1.39 24.38
CA THR A 170 7.24 2.34 25.40
C THR A 170 6.85 3.71 24.85
N LEU A 171 7.17 3.98 23.59
CA LEU A 171 6.88 5.26 22.95
C LEU A 171 5.40 5.33 22.53
N ASN A 172 4.72 6.40 22.94
CA ASN A 172 3.37 6.72 22.49
C ASN A 172 3.37 7.32 21.06
N ILE A 173 4.02 6.64 20.12
CA ILE A 173 4.11 7.06 18.74
C ILE A 173 3.15 6.23 17.90
N GLY A 174 2.17 6.90 17.30
CA GLY A 174 1.20 6.31 16.40
C GLY A 174 -0.02 5.67 17.07
N SER A 175 -1.02 5.40 16.27
CA SER A 175 -2.34 4.91 16.69
C SER A 175 -2.41 3.41 16.97
N ARG A 176 -1.31 2.68 16.92
CA ARG A 176 -1.29 1.22 17.06
C ARG A 176 -0.28 0.75 18.09
N PRO A 177 -0.61 -0.28 18.89
CA PRO A 177 0.34 -0.83 19.86
C PRO A 177 1.59 -1.37 19.16
N ALA A 178 2.75 -1.13 19.75
CA ALA A 178 4.05 -1.56 19.21
C ALA A 178 4.17 -3.09 19.10
N ARG A 179 3.44 -3.86 19.89
CA ARG A 179 3.46 -5.32 19.89
C ARG A 179 2.04 -5.88 19.78
N ARG A 180 1.80 -6.72 18.76
CA ARG A 180 0.47 -7.34 18.54
C ARG A 180 0.31 -8.71 19.18
N ARG A 181 1.38 -9.48 19.34
CA ARG A 181 1.35 -10.86 19.88
C ARG A 181 2.45 -11.09 20.90
N LYS A 182 2.18 -11.94 21.87
CA LYS A 182 3.16 -12.36 22.89
C LYS A 182 4.10 -13.49 22.41
N SER A 183 3.96 -13.95 21.15
CA SER A 183 4.81 -15.01 20.60
C SER A 183 6.25 -14.53 20.40
N GLY A 184 7.21 -15.45 20.54
CA GLY A 184 8.64 -15.13 20.42
C GLY A 184 9.21 -15.17 18.99
N GLY A 185 8.42 -15.53 17.97
CA GLY A 185 8.85 -15.72 16.58
C GLY A 185 8.81 -14.46 15.72
N VAL A 186 9.18 -14.62 14.45
CA VAL A 186 9.14 -13.56 13.41
C VAL A 186 7.79 -12.87 13.33
N GLU A 187 6.71 -13.60 13.54
CA GLU A 187 5.33 -13.09 13.49
C GLU A 187 5.00 -12.07 14.60
N SER A 188 5.81 -12.02 15.67
CA SER A 188 5.66 -11.03 16.73
C SER A 188 6.41 -9.72 16.45
N LEU A 189 7.35 -9.76 15.51
CA LEU A 189 8.13 -8.59 15.14
C LEU A 189 7.26 -7.60 14.38
N ARG A 190 7.45 -6.35 14.70
CA ARG A 190 6.80 -5.24 14.03
C ARG A 190 7.89 -4.36 13.43
N ALA A 191 8.19 -4.59 12.20
CA ALA A 191 9.08 -3.71 11.44
C ALA A 191 8.27 -2.62 10.76
#